data_799557a2d3dafed2ad51a3205ed14691
#
_entry.id   799557a2d3dafed2ad51a3205ed14691
#
_cell.length_a   1.000
_cell.length_b   1.000
_cell.length_c   1.000
_cell.angle_alpha   90.00
_cell.angle_beta   90.00
_cell.angle_gamma   90.00
#
_symmetry.space_group_name_H-M   'P 1'
#
loop_
_entity.id
_entity.type
_entity.pdbx_description
1 polymer ?
#
loop_
_entity_poly.entity_id
_entity_poly.type
_entity_poly.pdbx_seq_one_letter_code
_entity_poly.pdbx_strand_id
1 'polypeptide(L)'
;FITHKDFKGLKIRFGDQTTTNYNQKDQNIGLLYGRELNNWDLVFAANLLDRAPLSASEIPNIAELALSGLGNTFITTAADEITEGRYEGVYEANQIVPDPNCFENGGILQGFCRFLYGTRFNIVNTEDHSKFYLNLSNDIHNLSLIASNVRVIDNPQSPSYPALPFLTRLIQPGEGSSPFNTPVKWRG
;
A
#
# COMPACT_ATOMS: atom_id res chain seq x y z
N PHE A 1 -0.08 28.20 1.63
CA PHE A 1 -1.33 28.69 1.02
C PHE A 1 -1.07 30.12 0.56
N ILE A 2 -1.06 30.34 -0.76
CA ILE A 2 -1.08 31.69 -1.31
C ILE A 2 -2.55 32.04 -1.47
N THR A 3 -3.09 32.82 -0.55
CA THR A 3 -4.43 33.40 -0.69
C THR A 3 -4.32 34.56 -1.67
N HIS A 4 -4.94 34.44 -2.82
CA HIS A 4 -5.12 35.57 -3.72
C HIS A 4 -6.19 36.50 -3.09
N LYS A 5 -5.77 37.45 -2.29
CA LYS A 5 -6.60 38.57 -1.91
C LYS A 5 -6.78 39.44 -3.17
N ASP A 6 -7.95 39.99 -3.36
CA ASP A 6 -8.27 40.98 -4.43
C ASP A 6 -8.23 40.40 -5.87
N PHE A 7 -8.33 39.07 -6.04
CA PHE A 7 -8.45 38.52 -7.39
C PHE A 7 -9.78 38.90 -8.03
N LYS A 8 -9.72 39.47 -9.23
CA LYS A 8 -10.92 39.83 -10.01
C LYS A 8 -10.88 39.09 -11.33
N GLY A 9 -11.90 38.30 -11.63
CA GLY A 9 -12.00 37.50 -12.86
C GLY A 9 -12.27 36.05 -12.65
N LEU A 10 -12.08 35.26 -13.71
CA LEU A 10 -12.24 33.81 -13.74
C LEU A 10 -10.97 33.19 -14.28
N LYS A 11 -10.43 32.20 -13.54
CA LYS A 11 -9.32 31.36 -13.98
C LYS A 11 -9.69 29.90 -13.84
N ILE A 12 -9.58 29.16 -14.92
CA ILE A 12 -9.80 27.71 -14.95
C ILE A 12 -8.48 27.06 -15.34
N ARG A 13 -8.13 25.97 -14.67
CA ARG A 13 -6.99 25.14 -14.99
C ARG A 13 -7.44 23.70 -15.15
N PHE A 14 -6.93 23.05 -16.17
CA PHE A 14 -7.02 21.62 -16.38
C PHE A 14 -5.62 21.05 -16.36
N GLY A 15 -5.43 19.95 -15.68
CA GLY A 15 -4.21 19.17 -15.71
C GLY A 15 -4.54 17.71 -16.00
N ASP A 16 -3.83 17.12 -16.91
CA ASP A 16 -3.88 15.70 -17.22
C ASP A 16 -2.43 15.21 -17.29
N GLN A 17 -2.11 14.21 -16.49
CA GLN A 17 -0.79 13.61 -16.42
C GLN A 17 -0.95 12.11 -16.52
N THR A 18 -0.21 11.49 -17.43
CA THR A 18 -0.20 10.04 -17.60
C THR A 18 1.24 9.55 -17.62
N THR A 19 1.45 8.34 -17.14
CA THR A 19 2.72 7.65 -17.31
C THR A 19 2.77 7.00 -18.70
N THR A 20 3.92 7.06 -19.34
CA THR A 20 4.06 6.60 -20.74
C THR A 20 3.89 5.09 -20.89
N ASN A 21 4.30 4.32 -19.88
CA ASN A 21 4.36 2.85 -19.94
C ASN A 21 3.40 2.14 -18.99
N TYR A 22 2.61 2.88 -18.22
CA TYR A 22 1.73 2.34 -17.21
C TYR A 22 0.37 3.01 -17.24
N ASN A 23 -0.63 2.42 -16.60
CA ASN A 23 -2.00 2.92 -16.59
C ASN A 23 -2.26 4.04 -15.55
N GLN A 24 -1.22 4.53 -14.90
CA GLN A 24 -1.36 5.59 -13.90
C GLN A 24 -1.70 6.92 -14.59
N LYS A 25 -2.70 7.60 -14.07
CA LYS A 25 -3.24 8.85 -14.59
C LYS A 25 -3.70 9.75 -13.45
N ASP A 26 -3.32 11.03 -13.53
CA ASP A 26 -3.82 12.08 -12.67
C ASP A 26 -4.61 13.08 -13.50
N GLN A 27 -5.81 13.42 -13.06
CA GLN A 27 -6.61 14.48 -13.65
C GLN A 27 -6.95 15.53 -12.59
N ASN A 28 -6.73 16.78 -12.89
CA ASN A 28 -7.11 17.84 -11.99
C ASN A 28 -7.86 18.98 -12.69
N ILE A 29 -8.80 19.56 -11.96
CA ILE A 29 -9.53 20.76 -12.37
C ILE A 29 -9.41 21.77 -11.24
N GLY A 30 -8.94 22.96 -11.58
CA GLY A 30 -8.88 24.09 -10.68
C GLY A 30 -9.72 25.25 -11.20
N LEU A 31 -10.49 25.86 -10.30
CA LEU A 31 -11.29 27.04 -10.54
C LEU A 31 -10.90 28.13 -9.55
N LEU A 32 -10.70 29.34 -10.02
CA LEU A 32 -10.57 30.54 -9.20
C LEU A 32 -11.48 31.61 -9.79
N TYR A 33 -12.38 32.11 -8.98
CA TYR A 33 -13.29 33.20 -9.32
C TYR A 33 -13.19 34.31 -8.29
N GLY A 34 -13.14 35.54 -8.73
CA GLY A 34 -13.15 36.69 -7.86
C GLY A 34 -13.95 37.86 -8.44
N ARG A 35 -14.67 38.56 -7.58
CA ARG A 35 -15.50 39.71 -7.92
C ARG A 35 -15.70 40.61 -6.72
N GLU A 36 -15.76 41.91 -6.99
CA GLU A 36 -16.20 42.91 -6.04
C GLU A 36 -17.71 43.07 -6.10
N LEU A 37 -18.36 43.09 -4.95
CA LEU A 37 -19.82 43.25 -4.75
C LEU A 37 -20.06 44.24 -3.63
N ASN A 38 -20.47 45.48 -3.95
CA ASN A 38 -20.84 46.49 -2.96
C ASN A 38 -19.83 46.67 -1.82
N ASN A 39 -18.60 46.98 -2.12
CA ASN A 39 -17.44 47.07 -1.20
C ASN A 39 -17.03 45.78 -0.49
N TRP A 40 -17.47 44.64 -0.99
CA TRP A 40 -16.99 43.33 -0.56
C TRP A 40 -16.23 42.67 -1.70
N ASP A 41 -15.05 42.15 -1.38
CA ASP A 41 -14.32 41.27 -2.27
C ASP A 41 -14.73 39.83 -2.01
N LEU A 42 -15.24 39.19 -3.04
CA LEU A 42 -15.57 37.78 -3.06
C LEU A 42 -14.48 37.04 -3.81
N VAL A 43 -13.88 36.03 -3.18
CA VAL A 43 -12.98 35.08 -3.84
C VAL A 43 -13.46 33.67 -3.57
N PHE A 44 -13.67 32.90 -4.63
CA PHE A 44 -14.00 31.48 -4.58
C PHE A 44 -12.93 30.68 -5.31
N ALA A 45 -12.46 29.61 -4.70
CA ALA A 45 -11.58 28.65 -5.35
C ALA A 45 -12.07 27.22 -5.13
N ALA A 46 -11.94 26.40 -6.16
CA ALA A 46 -12.20 24.98 -6.09
C ALA A 46 -11.04 24.22 -6.75
N ASN A 47 -10.69 23.06 -6.21
CA ASN A 47 -9.75 22.13 -6.82
C ASN A 47 -10.27 20.71 -6.65
N LEU A 48 -10.33 19.99 -7.75
CA LEU A 48 -10.68 18.59 -7.83
C LEU A 48 -9.50 17.83 -8.39
N LEU A 49 -9.12 16.72 -7.78
CA LEU A 49 -8.09 15.79 -8.24
C LEU A 49 -8.69 14.39 -8.25
N ASP A 50 -8.48 13.70 -9.33
CA ASP A 50 -8.72 12.26 -9.48
C ASP A 50 -7.41 11.60 -9.90
N ARG A 51 -6.94 10.65 -9.11
CA ARG A 51 -5.69 9.92 -9.30
C ARG A 51 -5.95 8.44 -9.43
N ALA A 52 -5.58 7.85 -10.55
CA ALA A 52 -5.59 6.41 -10.75
C ALA A 52 -4.42 5.74 -10.03
N PRO A 53 -4.59 4.52 -9.52
CA PRO A 53 -3.53 3.78 -8.85
C PRO A 53 -2.46 3.31 -9.83
N LEU A 54 -1.26 3.03 -9.30
CA LEU A 54 -0.20 2.29 -9.95
C LEU A 54 0.21 1.14 -9.05
N SER A 55 -0.08 -0.09 -9.47
CA SER A 55 0.34 -1.28 -8.74
C SER A 55 1.83 -1.55 -8.93
N ALA A 56 2.51 -2.01 -7.87
CA ALA A 56 3.88 -2.47 -7.97
C ALA A 56 4.02 -3.67 -8.92
N SER A 57 2.97 -4.47 -9.09
CA SER A 57 2.94 -5.60 -10.03
C SER A 57 3.03 -5.18 -11.50
N GLU A 58 2.69 -3.92 -11.82
CA GLU A 58 2.78 -3.39 -13.18
C GLU A 58 4.21 -2.97 -13.55
N ILE A 59 5.10 -2.79 -12.56
CA ILE A 59 6.46 -2.33 -12.79
C ILE A 59 7.42 -3.53 -12.67
N PRO A 60 8.09 -3.92 -13.77
CA PRO A 60 9.06 -5.00 -13.75
C PRO A 60 10.14 -4.79 -12.67
N ASN A 61 10.51 -5.84 -12.00
CA ASN A 61 11.57 -5.91 -11.00
C ASN A 61 11.33 -5.15 -9.66
N ILE A 62 10.29 -4.36 -9.53
CA ILE A 62 10.00 -3.67 -8.26
C ILE A 62 9.28 -4.62 -7.29
N ALA A 63 8.26 -5.30 -7.75
CA ALA A 63 7.52 -6.26 -6.93
C ALA A 63 8.42 -7.38 -6.41
N GLU A 64 9.38 -7.81 -7.21
CA GLU A 64 10.31 -8.90 -6.89
C GLU A 64 11.32 -8.53 -5.78
N LEU A 65 11.57 -7.25 -5.56
CA LEU A 65 12.45 -6.77 -4.48
C LEU A 65 11.79 -6.84 -3.10
N ALA A 66 10.47 -6.90 -3.04
CA ALA A 66 9.71 -6.88 -1.79
C ALA A 66 9.34 -8.31 -1.36
N LEU A 67 10.35 -9.07 -0.96
CA LEU A 67 10.20 -10.41 -0.40
C LEU A 67 10.09 -10.33 1.12
N SER A 68 9.11 -11.02 1.70
CA SER A 68 9.06 -11.18 3.15
C SER A 68 10.20 -12.10 3.62
N GLY A 69 10.70 -11.83 4.83
CA GLY A 69 11.57 -12.79 5.51
C GLY A 69 10.79 -14.01 6.05
N LEU A 70 9.52 -14.09 5.77
CA LEU A 70 8.54 -15.03 6.28
C LEU A 70 7.94 -15.79 5.12
N GLY A 71 7.61 -16.97 5.41
CA GLY A 71 7.00 -17.93 4.54
C GLY A 71 7.09 -19.25 5.27
N ASN A 72 6.22 -20.18 5.02
CA ASN A 72 6.11 -21.42 5.77
C ASN A 72 7.42 -22.21 5.75
N THR A 73 8.20 -22.06 6.82
CA THR A 73 9.52 -22.66 6.97
C THR A 73 9.70 -23.14 8.40
N PHE A 74 10.24 -24.35 8.55
CA PHE A 74 10.60 -24.92 9.84
C PHE A 74 12.13 -24.90 10.03
N ILE A 75 12.56 -24.87 11.27
CA ILE A 75 13.95 -25.10 11.67
C ILE A 75 13.91 -26.20 12.73
N THR A 76 14.53 -27.32 12.43
CA THR A 76 14.59 -28.44 13.34
C THR A 76 15.43 -28.11 14.58
N THR A 77 15.04 -28.61 15.75
CA THR A 77 15.80 -28.41 16.99
C THR A 77 16.65 -29.65 17.34
N ALA A 78 16.31 -30.79 16.75
CA ALA A 78 17.01 -32.06 16.89
C ALA A 78 16.93 -32.81 15.57
N ALA A 79 17.68 -33.92 15.46
CA ALA A 79 17.53 -34.84 14.33
C ALA A 79 16.12 -35.45 14.35
N ASP A 80 15.52 -35.57 13.17
CA ASP A 80 14.17 -36.09 12.99
C ASP A 80 14.07 -36.89 11.68
N GLU A 81 13.16 -37.86 11.64
CA GLU A 81 12.85 -38.63 10.45
C GLU A 81 11.35 -38.68 10.26
N ILE A 82 10.90 -38.20 9.10
CA ILE A 82 9.50 -38.22 8.70
C ILE A 82 9.36 -39.24 7.58
N THR A 83 8.51 -40.23 7.82
CA THR A 83 8.39 -41.40 6.94
C THR A 83 7.30 -41.26 5.90
N GLU A 84 6.45 -40.25 5.99
CA GLU A 84 5.35 -40.05 5.05
C GLU A 84 4.91 -38.56 4.96
N GLY A 85 4.29 -38.24 3.84
CA GLY A 85 3.74 -36.91 3.61
C GLY A 85 4.70 -35.95 2.91
N ARG A 86 4.29 -34.70 2.75
CA ARG A 86 5.05 -33.70 1.99
C ARG A 86 6.40 -33.30 2.58
N TYR A 87 6.62 -33.64 3.84
CA TYR A 87 7.89 -33.42 4.55
C TYR A 87 8.67 -34.71 4.78
N GLU A 88 8.38 -35.77 4.01
CA GLU A 88 9.16 -37.02 4.08
C GLU A 88 10.66 -36.77 3.89
N GLY A 89 11.47 -37.29 4.81
CA GLY A 89 12.92 -37.11 4.77
C GLY A 89 13.57 -37.26 6.14
N VAL A 90 14.89 -37.25 6.12
CA VAL A 90 15.76 -37.29 7.31
C VAL A 90 16.35 -35.88 7.49
N TYR A 91 16.23 -35.34 8.68
CA TYR A 91 16.65 -34.00 9.01
C TYR A 91 17.67 -33.99 10.14
N GLU A 92 18.63 -33.09 10.02
CA GLU A 92 19.59 -32.82 11.09
C GLU A 92 19.12 -31.73 12.02
N ALA A 93 19.73 -31.60 13.18
CA ALA A 93 19.44 -30.48 14.09
C ALA A 93 19.87 -29.14 13.46
N ASN A 94 19.06 -28.11 13.64
CA ASN A 94 19.21 -26.77 13.09
C ASN A 94 19.11 -26.68 11.54
N GLN A 95 18.54 -27.68 10.92
CA GLN A 95 18.29 -27.67 9.48
C GLN A 95 17.08 -26.75 9.16
N ILE A 96 17.22 -25.98 8.10
CA ILE A 96 16.13 -25.16 7.54
C ILE A 96 15.33 -26.05 6.58
N VAL A 97 14.05 -26.18 6.84
CA VAL A 97 13.11 -26.99 6.06
C VAL A 97 12.00 -26.11 5.53
N PRO A 98 12.14 -25.54 4.33
CA PRO A 98 11.09 -24.74 3.72
C PRO A 98 9.91 -25.62 3.31
N ASP A 99 8.73 -25.02 3.17
CA ASP A 99 7.55 -25.71 2.64
C ASP A 99 7.85 -26.27 1.24
N PRO A 100 7.73 -27.58 1.01
CA PRO A 100 7.89 -28.18 -0.32
C PRO A 100 6.96 -27.57 -1.36
N ASN A 101 5.76 -27.14 -0.96
CA ASN A 101 4.79 -26.48 -1.83
C ASN A 101 4.92 -24.96 -1.86
N CYS A 102 6.10 -24.44 -1.45
CA CYS A 102 6.34 -23.00 -1.42
C CYS A 102 5.96 -22.28 -2.72
N PHE A 103 6.34 -22.87 -3.84
CA PHE A 103 6.08 -22.30 -5.17
C PHE A 103 4.60 -22.35 -5.54
N GLU A 104 3.93 -23.47 -5.27
CA GLU A 104 2.51 -23.67 -5.53
C GLU A 104 1.64 -22.71 -4.69
N ASN A 105 2.10 -22.38 -3.50
CA ASN A 105 1.48 -21.41 -2.60
C ASN A 105 1.83 -19.94 -2.93
N GLY A 106 2.50 -19.68 -4.06
CA GLY A 106 2.87 -18.33 -4.50
C GLY A 106 4.09 -17.76 -3.78
N GLY A 107 4.88 -18.61 -3.13
CA GLY A 107 6.13 -18.22 -2.49
C GLY A 107 7.34 -18.34 -3.42
N ILE A 108 8.48 -17.86 -2.95
CA ILE A 108 9.77 -17.93 -3.62
C ILE A 108 10.75 -18.61 -2.68
N LEU A 109 11.47 -19.63 -3.17
CA LEU A 109 12.46 -20.34 -2.40
C LEU A 109 13.84 -19.65 -2.52
N GLN A 110 14.26 -18.99 -1.44
CA GLN A 110 15.59 -18.39 -1.29
C GLN A 110 16.13 -18.72 0.10
N GLY A 111 16.59 -19.96 0.28
CA GLY A 111 16.99 -20.50 1.58
C GLY A 111 15.80 -20.75 2.54
N PHE A 112 14.82 -19.90 2.51
CA PHE A 112 13.51 -20.02 3.16
C PHE A 112 12.42 -19.98 2.10
N CYS A 113 11.24 -20.49 2.41
CA CYS A 113 10.07 -20.13 1.63
C CYS A 113 9.73 -18.67 1.98
N ARG A 114 9.70 -17.79 0.99
CA ARG A 114 9.46 -16.36 1.14
C ARG A 114 8.19 -15.98 0.41
N PHE A 115 7.47 -15.00 0.94
CA PHE A 115 6.28 -14.49 0.30
C PHE A 115 6.58 -13.21 -0.49
N LEU A 116 6.15 -13.18 -1.75
CA LEU A 116 6.26 -12.01 -2.61
C LEU A 116 5.12 -11.03 -2.30
N TYR A 117 5.28 -10.19 -1.30
CA TYR A 117 4.27 -9.24 -0.90
C TYR A 117 4.24 -7.97 -1.77
N GLY A 118 5.30 -7.70 -2.49
CA GLY A 118 5.43 -6.51 -3.34
C GLY A 118 4.33 -6.39 -4.40
N THR A 119 3.82 -7.50 -4.91
CA THR A 119 2.72 -7.51 -5.88
C THR A 119 1.40 -7.00 -5.32
N ARG A 120 1.29 -6.86 -4.00
CA ARG A 120 0.06 -6.47 -3.30
C ARG A 120 0.01 -4.99 -2.92
N PHE A 121 1.06 -4.24 -3.23
CA PHE A 121 1.12 -2.80 -2.95
C PHE A 121 0.82 -1.97 -4.18
N ASN A 122 0.24 -0.81 -3.95
CA ASN A 122 0.27 0.28 -4.89
C ASN A 122 1.50 1.16 -4.64
N ILE A 123 2.22 1.53 -5.70
CA ILE A 123 3.26 2.56 -5.67
C ILE A 123 2.59 3.93 -5.61
N VAL A 124 1.49 4.07 -6.32
CA VAL A 124 0.60 5.22 -6.26
C VAL A 124 -0.78 4.71 -5.89
N ASN A 125 -1.36 5.28 -4.83
CA ASN A 125 -2.71 4.92 -4.40
C ASN A 125 -3.76 5.71 -5.18
N THR A 126 -4.97 5.15 -5.28
CA THR A 126 -6.13 5.92 -5.72
C THR A 126 -6.36 7.07 -4.77
N GLU A 127 -6.54 8.27 -5.29
CA GLU A 127 -6.70 9.46 -4.49
C GLU A 127 -7.70 10.42 -5.13
N ASP A 128 -8.77 10.71 -4.41
CA ASP A 128 -9.78 11.70 -4.79
C ASP A 128 -9.69 12.90 -3.85
N HIS A 129 -9.49 14.07 -4.41
CA HIS A 129 -9.50 15.31 -3.65
C HIS A 129 -10.59 16.23 -4.14
N SER A 130 -11.31 16.85 -3.20
CA SER A 130 -12.11 18.03 -3.45
C SER A 130 -11.82 19.09 -2.39
N LYS A 131 -11.38 20.26 -2.83
CA LYS A 131 -11.03 21.39 -1.96
C LYS A 131 -11.78 22.61 -2.42
N PHE A 132 -12.41 23.29 -1.48
CA PHE A 132 -13.16 24.51 -1.71
C PHE A 132 -12.68 25.60 -0.75
N TYR A 133 -12.60 26.79 -1.25
CA TYR A 133 -12.27 27.98 -0.51
C TYR A 133 -13.22 29.10 -0.90
N LEU A 134 -13.80 29.78 0.07
CA LEU A 134 -14.59 30.96 -0.10
C LEU A 134 -14.06 32.03 0.84
N ASN A 135 -13.83 33.24 0.33
CA ASN A 135 -13.47 34.39 1.11
C ASN A 135 -14.38 35.55 0.75
N LEU A 136 -14.84 36.23 1.78
CA LEU A 136 -15.58 37.51 1.71
C LEU A 136 -14.84 38.51 2.60
N SER A 137 -14.37 39.58 2.02
CA SER A 137 -13.62 40.62 2.76
C SER A 137 -14.00 42.00 2.35
N ASN A 138 -13.88 42.94 3.29
CA ASN A 138 -13.90 44.38 3.07
C ASN A 138 -12.83 45.03 3.94
N ASP A 139 -12.78 46.36 4.00
CA ASP A 139 -11.77 47.09 4.77
C ASP A 139 -11.78 46.78 6.28
N ILE A 140 -12.89 46.29 6.81
CA ILE A 140 -13.09 46.08 8.24
C ILE A 140 -13.20 44.58 8.58
N HIS A 141 -13.78 43.78 7.70
CA HIS A 141 -14.13 42.38 7.98
C HIS A 141 -13.50 41.43 6.97
N ASN A 142 -13.12 40.24 7.46
CA ASN A 142 -12.64 39.15 6.63
C ASN A 142 -13.26 37.82 7.12
N LEU A 143 -14.04 37.19 6.27
CA LEU A 143 -14.65 35.88 6.53
C LEU A 143 -14.13 34.85 5.52
N SER A 144 -13.58 33.76 6.01
CA SER A 144 -13.11 32.68 5.16
C SER A 144 -13.75 31.34 5.55
N LEU A 145 -14.18 30.60 4.55
CA LEU A 145 -14.66 29.21 4.68
C LEU A 145 -13.75 28.30 3.86
N ILE A 146 -13.30 27.24 4.48
CA ILE A 146 -12.49 26.20 3.84
C ILE A 146 -13.20 24.86 4.05
N ALA A 147 -13.43 24.14 2.97
CA ALA A 147 -13.91 22.76 3.01
C ALA A 147 -12.98 21.89 2.19
N SER A 148 -12.61 20.74 2.72
CA SER A 148 -11.80 19.77 2.00
C SER A 148 -12.26 18.36 2.30
N ASN A 149 -12.29 17.53 1.26
CA ASN A 149 -12.46 16.09 1.37
C ASN A 149 -11.29 15.42 0.64
N VAL A 150 -10.68 14.46 1.30
CA VAL A 150 -9.60 13.66 0.74
C VAL A 150 -9.95 12.19 0.99
N ARG A 151 -10.04 11.43 -0.07
CA ARG A 151 -10.22 9.98 -0.02
C ARG A 151 -9.01 9.32 -0.64
N VAL A 152 -8.33 8.49 0.13
CA VAL A 152 -7.23 7.67 -0.35
C VAL A 152 -7.63 6.21 -0.18
N ILE A 153 -7.50 5.42 -1.24
CA ILE A 153 -7.77 3.99 -1.21
C ILE A 153 -6.44 3.30 -1.52
N ASP A 154 -5.90 2.68 -0.50
CA ASP A 154 -4.80 1.74 -0.65
C ASP A 154 -5.35 0.40 -1.13
N ASN A 155 -4.62 -0.27 -1.99
CA ASN A 155 -5.00 -1.46 -2.74
C ASN A 155 -6.18 -2.27 -2.15
N PRO A 156 -7.41 -2.17 -2.70
CA PRO A 156 -8.59 -2.81 -2.14
C PRO A 156 -8.56 -4.35 -2.25
N GLN A 157 -7.62 -4.91 -2.99
CA GLN A 157 -7.50 -6.36 -3.20
C GLN A 157 -6.63 -7.06 -2.15
N SER A 158 -6.00 -6.33 -1.26
CA SER A 158 -5.19 -6.89 -0.19
C SER A 158 -5.65 -6.41 1.18
N PRO A 159 -6.69 -7.04 1.75
CA PRO A 159 -7.22 -6.63 3.06
C PRO A 159 -6.27 -6.95 4.23
N SER A 160 -5.20 -7.68 3.99
CA SER A 160 -4.22 -8.02 5.03
C SER A 160 -2.82 -7.91 4.48
N TYR A 161 -2.08 -6.93 4.97
CA TYR A 161 -0.63 -6.98 4.91
C TYR A 161 -0.19 -8.21 5.71
N PRO A 162 0.72 -9.05 5.19
CA PRO A 162 1.32 -10.07 6.03
C PRO A 162 1.91 -9.36 7.23
N ALA A 163 1.45 -9.71 8.42
CA ALA A 163 2.08 -9.26 9.65
C ALA A 163 3.58 -9.52 9.54
N LEU A 164 4.40 -8.63 10.07
CA LEU A 164 5.84 -8.85 10.22
C LEU A 164 6.06 -9.64 11.52
N PRO A 165 6.00 -10.95 11.54
CA PRO A 165 6.39 -11.71 12.70
C PRO A 165 7.92 -11.83 12.67
N PHE A 166 8.57 -11.10 13.52
CA PHE A 166 10.00 -11.29 13.79
C PHE A 166 10.27 -12.53 14.63
N LEU A 167 9.24 -13.25 15.05
CA LEU A 167 9.33 -14.30 16.03
C LEU A 167 9.19 -15.66 15.37
N THR A 168 10.23 -16.46 15.47
CA THR A 168 10.09 -17.91 15.33
C THR A 168 9.33 -18.45 16.54
N ARG A 169 8.23 -19.15 16.31
CA ARG A 169 7.49 -19.85 17.36
C ARG A 169 8.00 -21.29 17.48
N LEU A 170 8.25 -21.73 18.70
CA LEU A 170 8.50 -23.15 18.96
C LEU A 170 7.16 -23.89 18.91
N ILE A 171 7.08 -24.91 18.07
CA ILE A 171 5.92 -25.77 17.87
C ILE A 171 6.29 -27.16 18.36
N GLN A 172 5.43 -27.74 19.22
CA GLN A 172 5.61 -29.09 19.72
C GLN A 172 5.11 -30.13 18.69
N PRO A 173 5.57 -31.37 18.76
CA PRO A 173 5.00 -32.47 17.97
C PRO A 173 3.48 -32.55 18.13
N GLY A 174 2.76 -32.61 17.00
CA GLY A 174 1.29 -32.66 16.98
C GLY A 174 0.60 -31.31 17.21
N GLU A 175 1.32 -30.24 17.57
CA GLU A 175 0.77 -28.88 17.67
C GLU A 175 0.66 -28.26 16.27
N GLY A 176 -0.48 -27.63 15.97
CA GLY A 176 -0.67 -26.89 14.71
C GLY A 176 -0.47 -27.71 13.45
N SER A 177 -0.71 -29.02 13.51
CA SER A 177 -0.44 -29.97 12.43
C SER A 177 1.04 -30.05 12.03
N SER A 178 1.93 -29.85 12.99
CA SER A 178 3.37 -30.06 12.76
C SER A 178 3.63 -31.46 12.22
N PRO A 179 4.34 -31.60 11.10
CA PRO A 179 4.69 -32.92 10.57
C PRO A 179 5.87 -33.56 11.29
N PHE A 180 6.54 -32.82 12.19
CA PHE A 180 7.77 -33.25 12.85
C PHE A 180 7.47 -34.01 14.16
N ASN A 181 8.29 -35.02 14.42
CA ASN A 181 8.25 -35.83 15.64
C ASN A 181 9.02 -35.17 16.80
N THR A 182 9.84 -34.16 16.50
CA THR A 182 10.59 -33.36 17.46
C THR A 182 10.10 -31.91 17.44
N PRO A 183 10.34 -31.12 18.51
CA PRO A 183 9.99 -29.70 18.50
C PRO A 183 10.73 -28.95 17.38
N VAL A 184 10.03 -28.09 16.68
CA VAL A 184 10.60 -27.28 15.59
C VAL A 184 10.30 -25.80 15.81
N LYS A 185 11.18 -24.95 15.33
CA LYS A 185 10.91 -23.51 15.24
C LYS A 185 10.22 -23.22 13.92
N TRP A 186 9.00 -22.73 14.00
CA TRP A 186 8.25 -22.34 12.82
C TRP A 186 8.41 -20.85 12.52
N ARG A 187 8.51 -20.56 11.25
CA ARG A 187 8.61 -19.22 10.72
C ARG A 187 7.63 -19.07 9.55
N GLY A 188 6.51 -18.35 9.77
CA GLY A 188 5.44 -18.21 8.77
C GLY A 188 4.78 -16.85 8.82
#